data_387cd1b290918c5c333c633e251ea4f7
#
_entry.id   387cd1b290918c5c333c633e251ea4f7
#
_cell.length_a   1.000
_cell.length_b   1.000
_cell.length_c   1.000
_cell.angle_alpha   90.00
_cell.angle_beta   90.00
_cell.angle_gamma   90.00
#
_symmetry.space_group_name_H-M   'P 1'
#
loop_
_entity.id
_entity.type
_entity.pdbx_description
1 polymer ?
#
loop_
_entity_poly.entity_id
_entity_poly.type
_entity_poly.pdbx_seq_one_letter_code
_entity_poly.pdbx_strand_id
1 'polypeptide(L)'
;MSEEQLPPSAHCPTRREDTNVSASAYPQYWVEPRFTRAAKVRVIITAIFFLLAAGSNAAVLGSLLRKRRKSHVQPLILSLALADLLVTVTVMPLDAAWNVTVQWYGGDISCKVLNFLKLFAMYAAALVLVVISLDRHAAVLRPFSRAHRRNGMLLRAAWAGSVLLALPQLFLFHLHTIPGGNFTQCVTHGSFRTHWEETVYNMFTFTTLYITPLSVMVVCYIRILWEISRQLKINKGLTRSQNDHISKARMKTLKMTIVIVATFIICWTPYYLLGLWYWFQPAMIQKMPEYVNHSFFLFGLLHTCTDPVIYGLYTPSFREDVQLCLRGIETAITRHKRHKPISASGKNIKDGAVNGGVASGGSNGTTVSAV
;
A
#
# COMPACT_ATOMS: atom_id res chain seq x y z
N MET A 1 12.88 0.67 12.79
CA MET A 1 12.04 -0.49 13.09
C MET A 1 12.55 -1.77 12.47
N SER A 2 13.81 -1.84 12.14
CA SER A 2 14.53 -3.03 11.71
C SER A 2 15.22 -3.79 12.86
N GLU A 3 15.19 -3.24 14.07
CA GLU A 3 15.79 -3.86 15.28
C GLU A 3 14.96 -4.96 15.92
N GLU A 4 13.75 -5.18 15.46
CA GLU A 4 12.79 -6.12 16.08
C GLU A 4 13.19 -7.59 15.98
N GLN A 5 14.23 -7.90 15.21
CA GLN A 5 14.73 -9.25 15.02
C GLN A 5 16.09 -9.52 15.71
N LEU A 6 16.69 -8.50 16.34
CA LEU A 6 17.85 -8.74 17.20
C LEU A 6 17.38 -9.06 18.63
N PRO A 7 17.94 -10.09 19.27
CA PRO A 7 17.61 -10.42 20.65
C PRO A 7 18.00 -9.26 21.57
N PRO A 8 17.23 -9.03 22.67
CA PRO A 8 17.42 -7.91 23.60
C PRO A 8 18.74 -7.91 24.38
N SER A 9 19.59 -8.88 24.16
CA SER A 9 20.89 -9.04 24.83
C SER A 9 22.10 -8.53 24.03
N ALA A 10 21.87 -7.89 22.87
CA ALA A 10 22.96 -7.28 22.08
C ALA A 10 23.30 -5.85 22.53
N HIS A 11 22.96 -5.42 23.74
CA HIS A 11 23.55 -4.26 24.35
C HIS A 11 25.01 -4.57 24.69
N CYS A 12 25.92 -4.11 23.82
CA CYS A 12 27.34 -4.07 24.13
C CYS A 12 27.54 -3.20 25.38
N PRO A 13 28.11 -3.73 26.48
CA PRO A 13 28.48 -2.90 27.61
C PRO A 13 29.52 -1.89 27.15
N THR A 14 29.33 -0.63 27.54
CA THR A 14 30.30 0.46 27.38
C THR A 14 31.69 -0.04 27.81
N ARG A 15 32.63 0.05 26.88
CA ARG A 15 34.04 -0.29 27.03
C ARG A 15 34.63 0.41 28.25
N ARG A 16 34.79 -0.30 29.36
CA ARG A 16 35.86 -0.02 30.31
C ARG A 16 37.05 -0.84 29.81
N GLU A 17 38.14 -0.10 29.58
CA GLU A 17 39.45 -0.67 29.36
C GLU A 17 39.87 -1.44 30.61
N ASP A 18 39.73 -2.73 30.60
CA ASP A 18 40.49 -3.63 31.42
C ASP A 18 40.99 -4.81 30.60
N THR A 19 42.28 -4.81 30.44
CA THR A 19 43.12 -5.80 29.79
C THR A 19 42.90 -7.21 30.34
N ASN A 20 42.85 -8.19 29.42
CA ASN A 20 42.81 -9.65 29.66
C ASN A 20 41.44 -10.25 29.95
N VAL A 21 40.60 -10.37 28.95
CA VAL A 21 39.54 -11.39 28.90
C VAL A 21 39.64 -12.15 27.58
N SER A 22 39.89 -13.45 27.72
CA SER A 22 39.92 -14.44 26.64
C SER A 22 38.65 -14.40 25.79
N ALA A 23 38.78 -14.66 24.47
CA ALA A 23 37.82 -14.61 23.40
C ALA A 23 36.62 -15.58 23.51
N SER A 24 35.92 -15.67 24.65
CA SER A 24 34.78 -16.56 24.84
C SER A 24 33.59 -16.00 25.62
N ALA A 25 33.39 -14.71 25.66
CA ALA A 25 32.26 -14.10 26.38
C ALA A 25 31.14 -13.59 25.44
N TYR A 26 30.63 -14.43 24.54
CA TYR A 26 29.26 -14.29 24.05
C TYR A 26 28.31 -14.91 25.09
N PRO A 27 27.18 -14.27 25.42
CA PRO A 27 26.24 -14.85 26.34
C PRO A 27 25.79 -16.22 25.85
N GLN A 28 25.94 -17.22 26.67
CA GLN A 28 25.73 -18.65 26.39
C GLN A 28 24.30 -19.06 26.00
N TYR A 29 23.41 -18.09 25.65
CA TYR A 29 21.99 -18.29 25.39
C TYR A 29 21.47 -17.43 24.22
N TRP A 30 22.29 -17.20 23.15
CA TRP A 30 21.70 -16.65 21.94
C TRP A 30 20.82 -17.70 21.27
N VAL A 31 19.51 -17.46 21.25
CA VAL A 31 18.54 -18.32 20.55
C VAL A 31 18.29 -17.74 19.18
N GLU A 32 18.60 -18.53 18.14
CA GLU A 32 18.34 -18.13 16.77
C GLU A 32 16.84 -17.84 16.56
N PRO A 33 16.47 -16.65 16.03
CA PRO A 33 15.09 -16.31 15.75
C PRO A 33 14.47 -17.32 14.79
N ARG A 34 13.20 -17.67 15.00
CA ARG A 34 12.50 -18.67 14.18
C ARG A 34 11.24 -18.10 13.58
N PHE A 35 10.82 -18.69 12.45
CA PHE A 35 9.54 -18.37 11.83
C PHE A 35 8.36 -18.80 12.71
N THR A 36 7.84 -17.87 13.52
CA THR A 36 6.81 -18.11 14.52
C THR A 36 5.43 -18.32 13.92
N ARG A 37 4.46 -18.78 14.73
CA ARG A 37 3.05 -18.86 14.30
C ARG A 37 2.46 -17.48 14.00
N ALA A 38 2.83 -16.46 14.79
CA ALA A 38 2.38 -15.09 14.58
C ALA A 38 2.91 -14.52 13.24
N ALA A 39 4.20 -14.76 12.94
CA ALA A 39 4.81 -14.39 11.67
C ALA A 39 4.13 -15.11 10.47
N LYS A 40 3.77 -16.40 10.60
CA LYS A 40 3.01 -17.13 9.56
C LYS A 40 1.66 -16.48 9.25
N VAL A 41 0.91 -16.11 10.29
CA VAL A 41 -0.38 -15.42 10.14
C VAL A 41 -0.18 -14.06 9.47
N ARG A 42 0.84 -13.29 9.88
CA ARG A 42 1.20 -12.01 9.27
C ARG A 42 1.47 -12.17 7.78
N VAL A 43 2.29 -13.13 7.37
CA VAL A 43 2.62 -13.38 5.96
C VAL A 43 1.38 -13.74 5.13
N ILE A 44 0.50 -14.61 5.65
CA ILE A 44 -0.74 -14.99 4.96
C ILE A 44 -1.65 -13.77 4.76
N ILE A 45 -1.86 -12.96 5.80
CA ILE A 45 -2.71 -11.77 5.71
C ILE A 45 -2.07 -10.73 4.78
N THR A 46 -0.74 -10.53 4.85
CA THR A 46 -0.01 -9.64 3.93
C THR A 46 -0.16 -10.09 2.47
N ALA A 47 -0.11 -11.40 2.19
CA ALA A 47 -0.33 -11.92 0.84
C ALA A 47 -1.77 -11.65 0.33
N ILE A 48 -2.78 -11.80 1.19
CA ILE A 48 -4.16 -11.44 0.86
C ILE A 48 -4.27 -9.94 0.57
N PHE A 49 -3.70 -9.08 1.43
CA PHE A 49 -3.71 -7.63 1.23
C PHE A 49 -2.96 -7.24 -0.04
N PHE A 50 -1.85 -7.88 -0.36
CA PHE A 50 -1.12 -7.67 -1.60
C PHE A 50 -2.00 -7.90 -2.83
N LEU A 51 -2.70 -9.03 -2.90
CA LEU A 51 -3.59 -9.35 -4.03
C LEU A 51 -4.76 -8.36 -4.14
N LEU A 52 -5.38 -8.01 -3.02
CA LEU A 52 -6.48 -7.06 -2.97
C LEU A 52 -6.03 -5.64 -3.35
N ALA A 53 -4.94 -5.15 -2.75
CA ALA A 53 -4.42 -3.81 -3.03
C ALA A 53 -3.87 -3.68 -4.45
N ALA A 54 -3.10 -4.66 -4.94
CA ALA A 54 -2.57 -4.67 -6.29
C ALA A 54 -3.69 -4.65 -7.33
N GLY A 55 -4.67 -5.56 -7.20
CA GLY A 55 -5.79 -5.65 -8.14
C GLY A 55 -6.69 -4.42 -8.13
N SER A 56 -7.05 -3.93 -6.95
CA SER A 56 -7.97 -2.80 -6.81
C SER A 56 -7.34 -1.46 -7.23
N ASN A 57 -6.10 -1.17 -6.82
CA ASN A 57 -5.39 0.06 -7.23
C ASN A 57 -5.03 0.04 -8.72
N ALA A 58 -4.66 -1.11 -9.29
CA ALA A 58 -4.45 -1.24 -10.72
C ALA A 58 -5.77 -1.02 -11.51
N ALA A 59 -6.90 -1.48 -11.00
CA ALA A 59 -8.21 -1.22 -11.61
C ALA A 59 -8.57 0.27 -11.57
N VAL A 60 -8.30 0.98 -10.46
CA VAL A 60 -8.47 2.44 -10.37
C VAL A 60 -7.58 3.14 -11.39
N LEU A 61 -6.30 2.77 -11.45
CA LEU A 61 -5.33 3.33 -12.38
C LEU A 61 -5.80 3.15 -13.84
N GLY A 62 -6.17 1.92 -14.23
CA GLY A 62 -6.66 1.60 -15.56
C GLY A 62 -7.94 2.34 -15.93
N SER A 63 -8.92 2.45 -15.01
CA SER A 63 -10.15 3.21 -15.25
C SER A 63 -9.87 4.70 -15.47
N LEU A 64 -8.99 5.30 -14.63
CA LEU A 64 -8.64 6.72 -14.74
C LEU A 64 -7.87 7.02 -16.03
N LEU A 65 -6.97 6.16 -16.48
CA LEU A 65 -6.20 6.33 -17.70
C LEU A 65 -7.07 6.23 -18.97
N ARG A 66 -8.14 5.41 -18.95
CA ARG A 66 -9.08 5.25 -20.07
C ARG A 66 -10.01 6.46 -20.25
N LYS A 67 -10.22 7.29 -19.23
CA LYS A 67 -11.15 8.43 -19.29
C LYS A 67 -10.65 9.53 -20.22
N ARG A 68 -11.43 9.87 -21.28
CA ARG A 68 -11.12 10.95 -22.22
C ARG A 68 -11.24 12.35 -21.58
N ARG A 69 -12.22 12.58 -20.71
CA ARG A 69 -12.41 13.87 -20.04
C ARG A 69 -11.62 13.90 -18.73
N LYS A 70 -10.58 14.71 -18.68
CA LYS A 70 -9.71 14.87 -17.50
C LYS A 70 -10.33 15.87 -16.51
N SER A 71 -10.66 15.39 -15.31
CA SER A 71 -11.02 16.25 -14.18
C SER A 71 -9.74 16.76 -13.49
N HIS A 72 -9.79 17.93 -12.86
CA HIS A 72 -8.66 18.45 -12.08
C HIS A 72 -8.28 17.57 -10.88
N VAL A 73 -9.20 16.71 -10.42
CA VAL A 73 -8.99 15.75 -9.33
C VAL A 73 -8.34 14.46 -9.80
N GLN A 74 -8.47 14.13 -11.08
CA GLN A 74 -7.97 12.88 -11.65
C GLN A 74 -6.47 12.66 -11.41
N PRO A 75 -5.56 13.65 -11.61
CA PRO A 75 -4.13 13.46 -11.31
C PRO A 75 -3.86 13.16 -9.85
N LEU A 76 -4.68 13.67 -8.93
CA LEU A 76 -4.54 13.44 -7.49
C LEU A 76 -4.86 11.99 -7.14
N ILE A 77 -6.00 11.48 -7.62
CA ILE A 77 -6.39 10.08 -7.38
C ILE A 77 -5.46 9.11 -8.11
N LEU A 78 -4.98 9.49 -9.31
CA LEU A 78 -3.98 8.72 -10.05
C LEU A 78 -2.67 8.59 -9.26
N SER A 79 -2.18 9.69 -8.67
CA SER A 79 -0.99 9.70 -7.83
C SER A 79 -1.19 8.91 -6.55
N LEU A 80 -2.39 8.94 -5.94
CA LEU A 80 -2.70 8.13 -4.78
C LEU A 80 -2.66 6.64 -5.13
N ALA A 81 -3.37 6.20 -6.16
CA ALA A 81 -3.36 4.81 -6.60
C ALA A 81 -1.95 4.32 -6.97
N LEU A 82 -1.11 5.20 -7.56
CA LEU A 82 0.29 4.89 -7.85
C LEU A 82 1.12 4.74 -6.57
N ALA A 83 0.94 5.62 -5.58
CA ALA A 83 1.63 5.53 -4.29
C ALA A 83 1.22 4.27 -3.53
N ASP A 84 -0.08 3.91 -3.53
CA ASP A 84 -0.58 2.68 -2.94
C ASP A 84 -0.03 1.43 -3.64
N LEU A 85 0.09 1.44 -4.97
CA LEU A 85 0.75 0.37 -5.71
C LEU A 85 2.23 0.26 -5.34
N LEU A 86 2.94 1.37 -5.16
CA LEU A 86 4.32 1.34 -4.69
C LEU A 86 4.42 0.74 -3.29
N VAL A 87 3.57 1.13 -2.34
CA VAL A 87 3.50 0.48 -1.01
C VAL A 87 3.23 -1.01 -1.17
N THR A 88 2.28 -1.38 -2.01
CA THR A 88 1.90 -2.78 -2.25
C THR A 88 3.08 -3.60 -2.78
N VAL A 89 3.82 -3.12 -3.79
CA VAL A 89 4.88 -3.91 -4.45
C VAL A 89 6.23 -3.82 -3.76
N THR A 90 6.46 -2.83 -2.88
CA THR A 90 7.73 -2.69 -2.15
C THR A 90 7.60 -3.13 -0.70
N VAL A 91 6.62 -2.63 0.04
CA VAL A 91 6.51 -2.88 1.49
C VAL A 91 6.02 -4.28 1.78
N MET A 92 4.91 -4.70 1.14
CA MET A 92 4.27 -5.99 1.45
C MET A 92 5.15 -7.21 1.10
N PRO A 93 5.75 -7.32 -0.11
CA PRO A 93 6.62 -8.45 -0.41
C PRO A 93 7.90 -8.47 0.41
N LEU A 94 8.50 -7.28 0.66
CA LEU A 94 9.69 -7.18 1.50
C LEU A 94 9.39 -7.64 2.92
N ASP A 95 8.28 -7.19 3.50
CA ASP A 95 7.84 -7.60 4.82
C ASP A 95 7.59 -9.11 4.90
N ALA A 96 6.86 -9.66 3.93
CA ALA A 96 6.58 -11.10 3.87
C ALA A 96 7.85 -11.93 3.73
N ALA A 97 8.74 -11.56 2.80
CA ALA A 97 10.01 -12.25 2.58
C ALA A 97 10.88 -12.23 3.85
N TRP A 98 11.00 -11.08 4.50
CA TRP A 98 11.80 -10.93 5.71
C TRP A 98 11.27 -11.76 6.89
N ASN A 99 9.94 -11.80 7.07
CA ASN A 99 9.32 -12.64 8.10
C ASN A 99 9.50 -14.14 7.81
N VAL A 100 9.48 -14.59 6.55
CA VAL A 100 9.67 -16.00 6.17
C VAL A 100 11.12 -16.43 6.33
N THR A 101 12.05 -15.62 5.85
CA THR A 101 13.48 -15.95 5.86
C THR A 101 14.11 -15.77 7.24
N VAL A 102 13.49 -14.95 8.10
CA VAL A 102 13.95 -14.57 9.45
C VAL A 102 15.28 -13.82 9.44
N GLN A 103 16.16 -14.11 8.48
CA GLN A 103 17.44 -13.42 8.25
C GLN A 103 17.51 -12.83 6.84
N TRP A 104 18.50 -11.98 6.61
CA TRP A 104 18.65 -11.28 5.35
C TRP A 104 19.60 -12.01 4.40
N TYR A 105 19.13 -12.40 3.21
CA TYR A 105 19.91 -13.08 2.18
C TYR A 105 20.22 -12.20 0.96
N GLY A 106 19.65 -11.00 0.88
CA GLY A 106 19.68 -10.20 -0.35
C GLY A 106 20.99 -9.44 -0.61
N GLY A 107 21.96 -9.48 0.32
CA GLY A 107 23.20 -8.70 0.22
C GLY A 107 23.03 -7.22 0.61
N ASP A 108 24.14 -6.47 0.65
CA ASP A 108 24.17 -5.09 1.18
C ASP A 108 23.42 -4.08 0.29
N ILE A 109 23.59 -4.20 -1.04
CA ILE A 109 22.92 -3.28 -1.99
C ILE A 109 21.41 -3.40 -1.87
N SER A 110 20.88 -4.61 -1.85
CA SER A 110 19.43 -4.81 -1.73
C SER A 110 18.91 -4.38 -0.36
N CYS A 111 19.68 -4.54 0.73
CA CYS A 111 19.37 -4.03 2.05
C CYS A 111 19.11 -2.51 2.01
N LYS A 112 20.01 -1.75 1.42
CA LYS A 112 19.92 -0.29 1.28
C LYS A 112 18.78 0.15 0.36
N VAL A 113 18.73 -0.42 -0.84
CA VAL A 113 17.77 -0.01 -1.88
C VAL A 113 16.33 -0.36 -1.49
N LEU A 114 16.10 -1.56 -0.95
CA LEU A 114 14.74 -1.98 -0.59
C LEU A 114 14.20 -1.20 0.61
N ASN A 115 15.02 -0.86 1.61
CA ASN A 115 14.60 -0.01 2.72
C ASN A 115 14.38 1.44 2.27
N PHE A 116 15.21 1.96 1.35
CA PHE A 116 14.94 3.24 0.70
C PHE A 116 13.59 3.24 -0.03
N LEU A 117 13.32 2.24 -0.89
CA LEU A 117 12.06 2.13 -1.63
C LEU A 117 10.85 1.97 -0.71
N LYS A 118 10.99 1.21 0.38
CA LYS A 118 9.96 1.07 1.42
C LYS A 118 9.59 2.44 2.01
N LEU A 119 10.57 3.20 2.48
CA LEU A 119 10.33 4.49 3.10
C LEU A 119 9.85 5.53 2.08
N PHE A 120 10.41 5.53 0.86
CA PHE A 120 9.95 6.37 -0.25
C PHE A 120 8.47 6.15 -0.57
N ALA A 121 8.02 4.89 -0.69
CA ALA A 121 6.61 4.58 -0.96
C ALA A 121 5.68 5.08 0.15
N MET A 122 6.09 4.93 1.42
CA MET A 122 5.32 5.42 2.56
C MET A 122 5.23 6.95 2.58
N TYR A 123 6.33 7.68 2.30
CA TYR A 123 6.31 9.14 2.17
C TYR A 123 5.44 9.58 1.00
N ALA A 124 5.52 8.91 -0.15
CA ALA A 124 4.73 9.24 -1.33
C ALA A 124 3.22 9.15 -1.01
N ALA A 125 2.77 8.08 -0.36
CA ALA A 125 1.38 7.92 0.04
C ALA A 125 0.94 9.03 1.00
N ALA A 126 1.71 9.32 2.06
CA ALA A 126 1.37 10.35 3.04
C ALA A 126 1.34 11.76 2.43
N LEU A 127 2.35 12.13 1.62
CA LEU A 127 2.44 13.47 1.02
C LEU A 127 1.40 13.69 -0.09
N VAL A 128 1.02 12.65 -0.84
CA VAL A 128 -0.09 12.74 -1.80
C VAL A 128 -1.41 12.99 -1.09
N LEU A 129 -1.67 12.37 0.07
CA LEU A 129 -2.84 12.67 0.89
C LEU A 129 -2.85 14.13 1.38
N VAL A 130 -1.69 14.68 1.73
CA VAL A 130 -1.56 16.13 2.04
C VAL A 130 -1.95 16.98 0.85
N VAL A 131 -1.46 16.67 -0.36
CA VAL A 131 -1.80 17.43 -1.57
C VAL A 131 -3.30 17.35 -1.88
N ILE A 132 -3.92 16.18 -1.71
CA ILE A 132 -5.37 16.00 -1.84
C ILE A 132 -6.12 16.89 -0.83
N SER A 133 -5.68 16.94 0.41
CA SER A 133 -6.29 17.76 1.46
C SER A 133 -6.18 19.25 1.18
N LEU A 134 -5.01 19.70 0.71
CA LEU A 134 -4.78 21.08 0.27
C LEU A 134 -5.62 21.46 -0.95
N ASP A 135 -5.79 20.53 -1.90
CA ASP A 135 -6.68 20.76 -3.05
C ASP A 135 -8.14 20.92 -2.61
N ARG A 136 -8.62 20.06 -1.71
CA ARG A 136 -9.98 20.16 -1.20
C ARG A 136 -10.20 21.44 -0.40
N HIS A 137 -9.25 21.82 0.45
CA HIS A 137 -9.26 23.09 1.19
C HIS A 137 -9.39 24.29 0.24
N ALA A 138 -8.56 24.32 -0.80
CA ALA A 138 -8.62 25.41 -1.76
C ALA A 138 -9.89 25.40 -2.64
N ALA A 139 -10.42 24.22 -2.98
CA ALA A 139 -11.67 24.12 -3.76
C ALA A 139 -12.90 24.65 -2.99
N VAL A 140 -12.87 24.59 -1.66
CA VAL A 140 -13.94 25.11 -0.80
C VAL A 140 -13.75 26.61 -0.52
N LEU A 141 -12.54 27.04 -0.14
CA LEU A 141 -12.29 28.41 0.29
C LEU A 141 -12.00 29.38 -0.87
N ARG A 142 -11.47 28.87 -2.00
CA ARG A 142 -11.06 29.68 -3.17
C ARG A 142 -11.51 29.04 -4.48
N PRO A 143 -12.83 29.01 -4.78
CA PRO A 143 -13.39 28.24 -5.89
C PRO A 143 -12.91 28.69 -7.29
N PHE A 144 -12.38 29.90 -7.42
CA PHE A 144 -11.91 30.49 -8.69
C PHE A 144 -10.39 30.39 -8.91
N SER A 145 -9.64 29.66 -8.06
CA SER A 145 -8.19 29.53 -8.20
C SER A 145 -7.79 28.60 -9.35
N ARG A 146 -6.59 28.83 -9.93
CA ARG A 146 -5.98 27.95 -10.96
C ARG A 146 -5.54 26.61 -10.37
N ALA A 147 -6.49 25.77 -9.98
CA ALA A 147 -6.29 24.50 -9.27
C ALA A 147 -5.35 23.55 -10.01
N HIS A 148 -5.48 23.41 -11.33
CA HIS A 148 -4.72 22.42 -12.11
C HIS A 148 -3.21 22.66 -12.07
N ARG A 149 -2.76 23.90 -12.30
CA ARG A 149 -1.31 24.24 -12.28
C ARG A 149 -0.72 24.06 -10.89
N ARG A 150 -1.44 24.48 -9.86
CA ARG A 150 -1.03 24.33 -8.46
C ARG A 150 -0.90 22.86 -8.06
N ASN A 151 -1.88 22.03 -8.39
CA ASN A 151 -1.87 20.61 -8.04
C ASN A 151 -0.72 19.86 -8.71
N GLY A 152 -0.42 20.15 -9.98
CA GLY A 152 0.72 19.58 -10.67
C GLY A 152 2.06 19.97 -10.05
N MET A 153 2.21 21.20 -9.54
CA MET A 153 3.40 21.62 -8.81
C MET A 153 3.50 20.93 -7.44
N LEU A 154 2.42 20.90 -6.68
CA LEU A 154 2.38 20.26 -5.37
C LEU A 154 2.64 18.74 -5.45
N LEU A 155 2.08 18.05 -6.46
CA LEU A 155 2.38 16.63 -6.68
C LEU A 155 3.86 16.39 -6.99
N ARG A 156 4.45 17.19 -7.87
CA ARG A 156 5.91 17.07 -8.15
C ARG A 156 6.74 17.32 -6.89
N ALA A 157 6.38 18.32 -6.09
CA ALA A 157 7.04 18.60 -4.83
C ALA A 157 6.88 17.44 -3.82
N ALA A 158 5.69 16.82 -3.76
CA ALA A 158 5.42 15.66 -2.91
C ALA A 158 6.29 14.46 -3.32
N TRP A 159 6.36 14.12 -4.60
CA TRP A 159 7.19 13.02 -5.10
C TRP A 159 8.70 13.28 -4.88
N ALA A 160 9.17 14.48 -5.21
CA ALA A 160 10.57 14.87 -4.97
C ALA A 160 10.92 14.89 -3.47
N GLY A 161 10.02 15.44 -2.64
CA GLY A 161 10.17 15.42 -1.18
C GLY A 161 10.22 14.01 -0.61
N SER A 162 9.41 13.08 -1.15
CA SER A 162 9.44 11.67 -0.75
C SER A 162 10.79 11.02 -1.02
N VAL A 163 11.40 11.30 -2.18
CA VAL A 163 12.76 10.83 -2.49
C VAL A 163 13.77 11.39 -1.49
N LEU A 164 13.77 12.72 -1.30
CA LEU A 164 14.75 13.38 -0.43
C LEU A 164 14.65 12.90 1.03
N LEU A 165 13.43 12.74 1.56
CA LEU A 165 13.21 12.28 2.93
C LEU A 165 13.57 10.80 3.12
N ALA A 166 13.53 9.99 2.08
CA ALA A 166 13.90 8.59 2.13
C ALA A 166 15.41 8.35 1.92
N LEU A 167 16.16 9.30 1.32
CA LEU A 167 17.58 9.15 0.99
C LEU A 167 18.47 8.68 2.15
N PRO A 168 18.27 9.10 3.41
CA PRO A 168 19.12 8.63 4.50
C PRO A 168 19.15 7.12 4.66
N GLN A 169 18.11 6.39 4.24
CA GLN A 169 18.06 4.93 4.32
C GLN A 169 19.19 4.24 3.54
N LEU A 170 19.64 4.85 2.43
CA LEU A 170 20.74 4.30 1.60
C LEU A 170 22.08 4.30 2.33
N PHE A 171 22.23 5.15 3.34
CA PHE A 171 23.48 5.32 4.09
C PHE A 171 23.40 4.66 5.48
N LEU A 172 22.22 4.60 6.07
CA LEU A 172 22.01 4.11 7.42
C LEU A 172 21.87 2.57 7.47
N PHE A 173 21.29 1.95 6.44
CA PHE A 173 21.14 0.50 6.42
C PHE A 173 22.41 -0.18 5.93
N HIS A 174 22.79 -1.27 6.59
CA HIS A 174 23.90 -2.13 6.23
C HIS A 174 23.69 -3.55 6.76
N LEU A 175 24.52 -4.48 6.28
CA LEU A 175 24.49 -5.85 6.77
C LEU A 175 25.25 -5.95 8.10
N HIS A 176 24.65 -6.60 9.06
CA HIS A 176 25.27 -7.00 10.30
C HIS A 176 25.21 -8.50 10.47
N THR A 177 26.38 -9.15 10.54
CA THR A 177 26.49 -10.60 10.77
C THR A 177 26.98 -10.84 12.19
N ILE A 178 26.31 -11.71 12.92
CA ILE A 178 26.68 -12.03 14.30
C ILE A 178 28.01 -12.81 14.28
N PRO A 179 29.05 -12.34 14.98
CA PRO A 179 30.31 -13.04 15.06
C PRO A 179 30.17 -14.46 15.62
N GLY A 180 30.72 -15.46 14.91
CA GLY A 180 30.60 -16.87 15.29
C GLY A 180 29.31 -17.58 14.87
N GLY A 181 28.41 -16.91 14.17
CA GLY A 181 27.17 -17.45 13.61
C GLY A 181 27.00 -17.11 12.11
N ASN A 182 26.13 -17.87 11.44
CA ASN A 182 25.75 -17.57 10.04
C ASN A 182 24.54 -16.65 9.93
N PHE A 183 24.14 -15.98 11.03
CA PHE A 183 22.96 -15.14 11.06
C PHE A 183 23.30 -13.71 10.65
N THR A 184 22.68 -13.26 9.55
CA THR A 184 22.89 -11.93 8.97
C THR A 184 21.59 -11.15 8.93
N GLN A 185 21.63 -9.89 9.36
CA GLN A 185 20.47 -8.99 9.30
C GLN A 185 20.79 -7.68 8.58
N CYS A 186 19.77 -7.08 7.99
CA CYS A 186 19.80 -5.75 7.42
C CYS A 186 19.33 -4.75 8.50
N VAL A 187 20.24 -3.98 9.06
CA VAL A 187 20.00 -3.16 10.26
C VAL A 187 20.53 -1.75 10.11
N THR A 188 20.09 -0.86 10.99
CA THR A 188 20.67 0.48 11.21
C THR A 188 21.59 0.51 12.43
N HIS A 189 21.64 -0.58 13.21
CA HIS A 189 22.47 -0.70 14.40
C HIS A 189 23.96 -0.53 14.04
N GLY A 190 24.66 0.36 14.76
CA GLY A 190 26.06 0.69 14.48
C GLY A 190 26.27 1.81 13.45
N SER A 191 25.24 2.29 12.77
CA SER A 191 25.30 3.49 11.93
C SER A 191 25.25 4.79 12.74
N PHE A 192 24.79 4.70 13.96
CA PHE A 192 24.74 5.81 14.91
C PHE A 192 25.80 5.61 16.01
N ARG A 193 26.44 6.69 16.43
CA ARG A 193 27.45 6.64 17.49
C ARG A 193 26.82 6.45 18.87
N THR A 194 25.62 6.99 19.04
CA THR A 194 24.89 6.97 20.29
C THR A 194 23.41 6.60 20.06
N HIS A 195 22.78 6.00 21.05
CA HIS A 195 21.33 5.74 21.02
C HIS A 195 20.51 7.04 20.85
N TRP A 196 21.01 8.16 21.32
CA TRP A 196 20.36 9.46 21.14
C TRP A 196 20.27 9.88 19.65
N GLU A 197 21.34 9.69 18.88
CA GLU A 197 21.34 10.00 17.43
C GLU A 197 20.31 9.15 16.69
N GLU A 198 20.21 7.88 17.02
CA GLU A 198 19.20 6.98 16.49
C GLU A 198 17.78 7.45 16.85
N THR A 199 17.55 7.78 18.13
CA THR A 199 16.25 8.31 18.58
C THR A 199 15.87 9.59 17.86
N VAL A 200 16.80 10.52 17.67
CA VAL A 200 16.57 11.77 16.90
C VAL A 200 16.19 11.47 15.46
N TYR A 201 16.88 10.53 14.81
CA TYR A 201 16.53 10.12 13.45
C TYR A 201 15.15 9.48 13.36
N ASN A 202 14.81 8.60 14.29
CA ASN A 202 13.49 7.97 14.36
C ASN A 202 12.39 9.00 14.62
N MET A 203 12.62 9.96 15.51
CA MET A 203 11.70 11.07 15.79
C MET A 203 11.56 12.02 14.59
N PHE A 204 12.64 12.29 13.86
CA PHE A 204 12.59 13.06 12.62
C PHE A 204 11.72 12.34 11.58
N THR A 205 11.95 11.05 11.36
CA THR A 205 11.16 10.23 10.42
C THR A 205 9.69 10.18 10.83
N PHE A 206 9.40 9.94 12.09
CA PHE A 206 8.04 9.94 12.63
C PHE A 206 7.34 11.29 12.44
N THR A 207 8.04 12.39 12.74
CA THR A 207 7.48 13.74 12.61
C THR A 207 7.20 14.08 11.16
N THR A 208 8.11 13.79 10.24
CA THR A 208 7.95 14.12 8.82
C THR A 208 7.01 13.18 8.07
N LEU A 209 6.97 11.89 8.44
CA LEU A 209 6.12 10.89 7.78
C LEU A 209 4.68 10.87 8.33
N TYR A 210 4.47 11.19 9.61
CA TYR A 210 3.16 11.06 10.24
C TYR A 210 2.65 12.37 10.85
N ILE A 211 3.35 13.00 11.80
CA ILE A 211 2.85 14.17 12.53
C ILE A 211 2.62 15.37 11.64
N THR A 212 3.59 15.71 10.76
CA THR A 212 3.45 16.85 9.85
C THR A 212 2.33 16.65 8.82
N PRO A 213 2.26 15.53 8.08
CA PRO A 213 1.12 15.23 7.22
C PRO A 213 -0.22 15.28 7.95
N LEU A 214 -0.32 14.64 9.11
CA LEU A 214 -1.52 14.61 9.94
C LEU A 214 -1.97 16.04 10.32
N SER A 215 -1.04 16.86 10.81
CA SER A 215 -1.34 18.24 11.24
C SER A 215 -1.87 19.08 10.08
N VAL A 216 -1.26 18.99 8.89
CA VAL A 216 -1.73 19.71 7.70
C VAL A 216 -3.12 19.23 7.29
N MET A 217 -3.37 17.91 7.27
CA MET A 217 -4.67 17.36 6.92
C MET A 217 -5.76 17.81 7.90
N VAL A 218 -5.50 17.70 9.21
CA VAL A 218 -6.45 18.11 10.25
C VAL A 218 -6.79 19.60 10.14
N VAL A 219 -5.79 20.48 9.98
CA VAL A 219 -6.02 21.92 9.80
C VAL A 219 -6.84 22.21 8.55
N CYS A 220 -6.54 21.53 7.42
CA CYS A 220 -7.32 21.69 6.19
C CYS A 220 -8.80 21.32 6.42
N TYR A 221 -9.09 20.18 7.05
CA TYR A 221 -10.47 19.72 7.22
C TYR A 221 -11.24 20.52 8.29
N ILE A 222 -10.59 20.96 9.36
CA ILE A 222 -11.21 21.89 10.32
C ILE A 222 -11.62 23.19 9.61
N ARG A 223 -10.74 23.79 8.80
CA ARG A 223 -11.07 25.01 8.04
C ARG A 223 -12.17 24.80 7.02
N ILE A 224 -12.20 23.64 6.32
CA ILE A 224 -13.29 23.28 5.42
C ILE A 224 -14.62 23.20 6.15
N LEU A 225 -14.68 22.48 7.29
CA LEU A 225 -15.89 22.32 8.07
C LEU A 225 -16.40 23.66 8.62
N TRP A 226 -15.48 24.51 9.08
CA TRP A 226 -15.83 25.85 9.56
C TRP A 226 -16.43 26.70 8.44
N GLU A 227 -15.82 26.73 7.25
CA GLU A 227 -16.34 27.49 6.10
C GLU A 227 -17.70 26.98 5.62
N ILE A 228 -17.90 25.66 5.56
CA ILE A 228 -19.20 25.07 5.22
C ILE A 228 -20.26 25.49 6.25
N SER A 229 -19.94 25.43 7.55
CA SER A 229 -20.85 25.85 8.61
C SER A 229 -21.20 27.33 8.53
N ARG A 230 -20.22 28.17 8.18
CA ARG A 230 -20.43 29.62 7.95
C ARG A 230 -21.37 29.86 6.77
N GLN A 231 -21.13 29.18 5.62
CA GLN A 231 -21.97 29.32 4.43
C GLN A 231 -23.42 28.85 4.68
N LEU A 232 -23.60 27.76 5.43
CA LEU A 232 -24.95 27.29 5.80
C LEU A 232 -25.71 28.28 6.67
N LYS A 233 -25.03 29.00 7.57
CA LYS A 233 -25.66 30.05 8.41
C LYS A 233 -26.10 31.25 7.57
N ILE A 234 -25.26 31.66 6.61
CA ILE A 234 -25.55 32.82 5.73
C ILE A 234 -26.71 32.50 4.77
N ASN A 235 -26.71 31.28 4.17
CA ASN A 235 -27.69 30.92 3.14
C ASN A 235 -29.05 30.47 3.67
N LYS A 236 -29.29 30.45 4.98
CA LYS A 236 -30.64 30.18 5.54
C LYS A 236 -31.72 31.20 5.13
N GLY A 237 -31.31 32.33 4.52
CA GLY A 237 -32.20 33.42 4.07
C GLY A 237 -32.38 33.59 2.55
N LEU A 238 -31.69 32.85 1.70
CA LEU A 238 -31.76 33.02 0.24
C LEU A 238 -32.29 31.79 -0.52
N THR A 239 -33.15 32.06 -1.50
CA THR A 239 -33.85 31.09 -2.36
C THR A 239 -32.87 30.14 -3.13
N ARG A 240 -33.17 28.89 -3.01
CA ARG A 240 -32.49 27.68 -3.45
C ARG A 240 -32.84 27.37 -4.92
N SER A 241 -32.09 27.76 -5.95
CA SER A 241 -32.49 27.27 -7.29
C SER A 241 -31.38 26.83 -8.28
N GLN A 242 -30.20 27.36 -8.34
CA GLN A 242 -29.34 27.01 -9.50
C GLN A 242 -27.94 26.43 -9.18
N ASN A 243 -27.52 26.43 -7.94
CA ASN A 243 -26.17 25.97 -7.54
C ASN A 243 -26.13 24.53 -6.99
N ASP A 244 -27.26 23.83 -6.97
CA ASP A 244 -27.38 22.54 -6.25
C ASP A 244 -26.55 21.41 -6.86
N HIS A 245 -26.42 21.29 -8.18
CA HIS A 245 -25.69 20.19 -8.83
C HIS A 245 -24.16 20.28 -8.67
N ILE A 246 -23.62 21.50 -8.86
CA ILE A 246 -22.16 21.73 -8.69
C ILE A 246 -21.77 21.59 -7.21
N SER A 247 -22.62 22.07 -6.32
CA SER A 247 -22.45 21.94 -4.86
C SER A 247 -22.47 20.46 -4.42
N LYS A 248 -23.40 19.66 -4.94
CA LYS A 248 -23.53 18.22 -4.64
C LYS A 248 -22.31 17.42 -5.09
N ALA A 249 -21.79 17.68 -6.31
CA ALA A 249 -20.59 16.99 -6.81
C ALA A 249 -19.34 17.33 -5.98
N ARG A 250 -19.14 18.61 -5.61
CA ARG A 250 -18.05 19.06 -4.75
C ARG A 250 -18.15 18.42 -3.36
N MET A 251 -19.33 18.38 -2.78
CA MET A 251 -19.58 17.79 -1.47
C MET A 251 -19.33 16.28 -1.48
N LYS A 252 -19.71 15.59 -2.55
CA LYS A 252 -19.44 14.14 -2.71
C LYS A 252 -17.96 13.84 -2.74
N THR A 253 -17.17 14.62 -3.50
CA THR A 253 -15.71 14.45 -3.56
C THR A 253 -15.05 14.82 -2.21
N LEU A 254 -15.55 15.84 -1.53
CA LEU A 254 -15.07 16.21 -0.20
C LEU A 254 -15.30 15.07 0.81
N LYS A 255 -16.51 14.50 0.86
CA LYS A 255 -16.81 13.35 1.72
C LYS A 255 -15.89 12.17 1.44
N MET A 256 -15.63 11.86 0.16
CA MET A 256 -14.70 10.81 -0.24
C MET A 256 -13.31 11.05 0.36
N THR A 257 -12.75 12.25 0.19
CA THR A 257 -11.39 12.55 0.68
C THR A 257 -11.31 12.60 2.22
N ILE A 258 -12.38 13.04 2.90
CA ILE A 258 -12.44 12.96 4.37
C ILE A 258 -12.35 11.49 4.83
N VAL A 259 -13.09 10.59 4.19
CA VAL A 259 -13.08 9.17 4.56
C VAL A 259 -11.70 8.55 4.30
N ILE A 260 -11.06 8.84 3.15
CA ILE A 260 -9.70 8.36 2.84
C ILE A 260 -8.71 8.81 3.92
N VAL A 261 -8.70 10.10 4.27
CA VAL A 261 -7.80 10.64 5.30
C VAL A 261 -8.10 10.06 6.69
N ALA A 262 -9.38 9.93 7.04
CA ALA A 262 -9.77 9.32 8.31
C ALA A 262 -9.30 7.86 8.40
N THR A 263 -9.43 7.10 7.32
CA THR A 263 -8.95 5.70 7.23
C THR A 263 -7.43 5.63 7.42
N PHE A 264 -6.66 6.51 6.76
CA PHE A 264 -5.22 6.61 6.94
C PHE A 264 -4.85 6.86 8.42
N ILE A 265 -5.49 7.85 9.06
CA ILE A 265 -5.25 8.18 10.46
C ILE A 265 -5.56 6.99 11.37
N ILE A 266 -6.75 6.41 11.24
CA ILE A 266 -7.21 5.31 12.08
C ILE A 266 -6.29 4.10 11.93
N CYS A 267 -5.92 3.74 10.70
CA CYS A 267 -5.11 2.56 10.43
C CYS A 267 -3.66 2.70 10.93
N TRP A 268 -3.02 3.86 10.75
CA TRP A 268 -1.61 4.03 11.09
C TRP A 268 -1.33 4.49 12.52
N THR A 269 -2.29 5.16 13.18
CA THR A 269 -2.10 5.67 14.56
C THR A 269 -1.63 4.59 15.55
N PRO A 270 -2.23 3.38 15.64
CA PRO A 270 -1.81 2.39 16.61
C PRO A 270 -0.35 1.96 16.42
N TYR A 271 0.09 1.79 15.17
CA TYR A 271 1.44 1.40 14.84
C TYR A 271 2.47 2.48 15.21
N TYR A 272 2.17 3.75 14.91
CA TYR A 272 3.05 4.85 15.27
C TYR A 272 3.11 5.12 16.78
N LEU A 273 2.01 4.94 17.51
CA LEU A 273 2.00 5.03 18.98
C LEU A 273 2.84 3.91 19.61
N LEU A 274 2.78 2.70 19.06
CA LEU A 274 3.63 1.60 19.49
C LEU A 274 5.11 1.91 19.26
N GLY A 275 5.46 2.41 18.07
CA GLY A 275 6.83 2.84 17.75
C GLY A 275 7.33 3.94 18.67
N LEU A 276 6.49 4.93 18.96
CA LEU A 276 6.82 6.01 19.89
C LEU A 276 7.11 5.46 21.29
N TRP A 277 6.28 4.56 21.80
CA TRP A 277 6.52 3.90 23.08
C TRP A 277 7.84 3.15 23.08
N TYR A 278 8.13 2.37 22.05
CA TYR A 278 9.38 1.63 21.90
C TYR A 278 10.63 2.54 21.96
N TRP A 279 10.63 3.69 21.27
CA TRP A 279 11.80 4.58 21.22
C TRP A 279 12.16 5.20 22.57
N PHE A 280 11.17 5.43 23.43
CA PHE A 280 11.40 5.97 24.78
C PHE A 280 11.60 4.87 25.84
N GLN A 281 11.11 3.67 25.60
CA GLN A 281 11.20 2.57 26.56
C GLN A 281 11.45 1.22 25.84
N PRO A 282 12.69 0.98 25.34
CA PRO A 282 12.98 -0.24 24.56
C PRO A 282 12.70 -1.56 25.30
N ALA A 283 12.83 -1.57 26.63
CA ALA A 283 12.53 -2.73 27.45
C ALA A 283 11.08 -3.24 27.36
N MET A 284 10.16 -2.45 26.77
CA MET A 284 8.77 -2.83 26.54
C MET A 284 8.62 -4.01 25.56
N ILE A 285 9.54 -4.15 24.61
CA ILE A 285 9.53 -5.25 23.62
C ILE A 285 9.53 -6.61 24.30
N GLN A 286 10.31 -6.77 25.39
CA GLN A 286 10.39 -8.03 26.13
C GLN A 286 9.07 -8.44 26.81
N LYS A 287 8.19 -7.46 27.05
CA LYS A 287 6.90 -7.65 27.72
C LYS A 287 5.73 -7.72 26.75
N MET A 288 5.93 -7.26 25.50
CA MET A 288 4.86 -7.19 24.52
C MET A 288 4.80 -8.46 23.67
N PRO A 289 3.61 -9.07 23.55
CA PRO A 289 3.45 -10.21 22.64
C PRO A 289 3.72 -9.82 21.19
N GLU A 290 4.46 -10.64 20.46
CA GLU A 290 4.83 -10.44 19.05
C GLU A 290 3.62 -10.14 18.16
N TYR A 291 2.48 -10.81 18.39
CA TYR A 291 1.28 -10.61 17.59
C TYR A 291 0.69 -9.20 17.66
N VAL A 292 0.96 -8.41 18.70
CA VAL A 292 0.46 -7.03 18.83
C VAL A 292 1.11 -6.14 17.79
N ASN A 293 2.43 -6.21 17.65
CA ASN A 293 3.16 -5.46 16.63
C ASN A 293 2.76 -5.88 15.21
N HIS A 294 2.65 -7.20 14.99
CA HIS A 294 2.17 -7.73 13.70
C HIS A 294 0.77 -7.22 13.36
N SER A 295 -0.14 -7.21 14.33
CA SER A 295 -1.51 -6.76 14.12
C SER A 295 -1.59 -5.27 13.79
N PHE A 296 -0.82 -4.41 14.49
CA PHE A 296 -0.83 -2.98 14.23
C PHE A 296 -0.20 -2.63 12.88
N PHE A 297 0.85 -3.33 12.46
CA PHE A 297 1.43 -3.17 11.14
C PHE A 297 0.45 -3.57 10.03
N LEU A 298 -0.20 -4.73 10.15
CA LEU A 298 -1.23 -5.17 9.22
C LEU A 298 -2.41 -4.20 9.17
N PHE A 299 -2.82 -3.66 10.32
CA PHE A 299 -3.87 -2.66 10.38
C PHE A 299 -3.46 -1.39 9.64
N GLY A 300 -2.18 -0.97 9.73
CA GLY A 300 -1.63 0.11 8.92
C GLY A 300 -1.73 -0.17 7.42
N LEU A 301 -1.35 -1.37 6.97
CA LEU A 301 -1.40 -1.74 5.56
C LEU A 301 -2.83 -1.82 4.99
N LEU A 302 -3.84 -2.02 5.83
CA LEU A 302 -5.24 -2.12 5.41
C LEU A 302 -5.71 -0.86 4.66
N HIS A 303 -5.16 0.33 4.95
CA HIS A 303 -5.57 1.56 4.28
C HIS A 303 -5.35 1.49 2.76
N THR A 304 -4.26 0.89 2.26
CA THR A 304 -4.01 0.74 0.82
C THR A 304 -5.04 -0.14 0.11
N CYS A 305 -5.68 -1.05 0.84
CA CYS A 305 -6.79 -1.86 0.33
C CYS A 305 -8.12 -1.09 0.35
N THR A 306 -8.30 -0.17 1.31
CA THR A 306 -9.57 0.54 1.50
C THR A 306 -9.73 1.73 0.56
N ASP A 307 -8.65 2.39 0.14
CA ASP A 307 -8.69 3.56 -0.73
C ASP A 307 -9.42 3.32 -2.07
N PRO A 308 -9.15 2.24 -2.83
CA PRO A 308 -9.92 1.91 -4.02
C PRO A 308 -11.40 1.62 -3.74
N VAL A 309 -11.70 1.00 -2.61
CA VAL A 309 -13.09 0.71 -2.20
C VAL A 309 -13.83 2.02 -1.94
N ILE A 310 -13.22 2.94 -1.19
CA ILE A 310 -13.78 4.26 -0.93
C ILE A 310 -13.98 5.02 -2.24
N TYR A 311 -12.99 5.01 -3.13
CA TYR A 311 -13.12 5.62 -4.45
C TYR A 311 -14.30 5.01 -5.24
N GLY A 312 -14.46 3.70 -5.22
CA GLY A 312 -15.56 2.97 -5.84
C GLY A 312 -16.93 3.34 -5.27
N LEU A 313 -17.04 3.51 -3.95
CA LEU A 313 -18.29 3.90 -3.29
C LEU A 313 -18.75 5.31 -3.72
N TYR A 314 -17.82 6.23 -3.92
CA TYR A 314 -18.10 7.62 -4.28
C TYR A 314 -18.08 7.91 -5.78
N THR A 315 -17.67 6.95 -6.65
CA THR A 315 -17.53 7.18 -8.09
C THR A 315 -18.32 6.15 -8.91
N PRO A 316 -19.60 6.44 -9.28
CA PRO A 316 -20.46 5.49 -10.01
C PRO A 316 -19.84 4.98 -11.31
N SER A 317 -19.21 5.86 -12.08
CA SER A 317 -18.54 5.47 -13.34
C SER A 317 -17.40 4.46 -13.13
N PHE A 318 -16.75 4.44 -11.98
CA PHE A 318 -15.76 3.41 -11.67
C PHE A 318 -16.41 2.04 -11.40
N ARG A 319 -17.58 2.03 -10.73
CA ARG A 319 -18.35 0.79 -10.52
C ARG A 319 -18.78 0.17 -11.85
N GLU A 320 -19.24 1.00 -12.78
CA GLU A 320 -19.61 0.57 -14.12
C GLU A 320 -18.41 -0.02 -14.88
N ASP A 321 -17.24 0.65 -14.83
CA ASP A 321 -16.00 0.16 -15.43
C ASP A 321 -15.57 -1.18 -14.84
N VAL A 322 -15.64 -1.36 -13.50
CA VAL A 322 -15.31 -2.62 -12.82
C VAL A 322 -16.31 -3.73 -13.19
N GLN A 323 -17.62 -3.42 -13.22
CA GLN A 323 -18.63 -4.40 -13.63
C GLN A 323 -18.44 -4.88 -15.06
N LEU A 324 -18.08 -3.96 -15.99
CA LEU A 324 -17.79 -4.31 -17.38
C LEU A 324 -16.55 -5.21 -17.49
N CYS A 325 -15.49 -4.92 -16.72
CA CYS A 325 -14.30 -5.76 -16.66
C CYS A 325 -14.62 -7.16 -16.12
N LEU A 326 -15.38 -7.27 -15.03
CA LEU A 326 -15.75 -8.55 -14.44
C LEU A 326 -16.60 -9.40 -15.40
N ARG A 327 -17.58 -8.80 -16.09
CA ARG A 327 -18.39 -9.49 -17.13
C ARG A 327 -17.51 -9.92 -18.31
N GLY A 328 -16.53 -9.10 -18.72
CA GLY A 328 -15.57 -9.47 -19.77
C GLY A 328 -14.70 -10.68 -19.38
N ILE A 329 -14.27 -10.76 -18.14
CA ILE A 329 -13.50 -11.90 -17.60
C ILE A 329 -14.38 -13.15 -17.55
N GLU A 330 -15.61 -13.04 -17.07
CA GLU A 330 -16.56 -14.15 -16.99
C GLU A 330 -16.87 -14.73 -18.36
N THR A 331 -17.10 -13.86 -19.37
CA THR A 331 -17.29 -14.30 -20.77
C THR A 331 -16.03 -14.94 -21.35
N ALA A 332 -14.84 -14.46 -21.04
CA ALA A 332 -13.58 -15.06 -21.47
C ALA A 332 -13.34 -16.43 -20.84
N ILE A 333 -13.63 -16.60 -19.54
CA ILE A 333 -13.52 -17.89 -18.83
C ILE A 333 -14.52 -18.90 -19.36
N THR A 334 -15.77 -18.50 -19.62
CA THR A 334 -16.80 -19.37 -20.19
C THR A 334 -16.45 -19.79 -21.61
N ARG A 335 -15.88 -18.90 -22.41
CA ARG A 335 -15.39 -19.21 -23.76
C ARG A 335 -14.23 -20.20 -23.72
N HIS A 336 -13.30 -20.02 -22.77
CA HIS A 336 -12.16 -20.96 -22.61
C HIS A 336 -12.59 -22.34 -22.14
N LYS A 337 -13.58 -22.44 -21.25
CA LYS A 337 -14.18 -23.74 -20.83
C LYS A 337 -14.89 -24.44 -21.98
N ARG A 338 -15.51 -23.72 -22.91
CA ARG A 338 -16.18 -24.25 -24.08
C ARG A 338 -15.24 -24.80 -25.16
N HIS A 339 -14.00 -24.30 -25.19
CA HIS A 339 -12.95 -24.69 -26.15
C HIS A 339 -11.97 -25.77 -25.63
N LYS A 340 -12.15 -26.30 -24.40
CA LYS A 340 -11.41 -27.51 -24.01
C LYS A 340 -12.02 -28.71 -24.75
N PRO A 341 -11.27 -29.37 -25.68
CA PRO A 341 -11.75 -30.60 -26.33
C PRO A 341 -11.93 -31.64 -25.25
N ILE A 342 -13.10 -32.26 -25.25
CA ILE A 342 -13.38 -33.49 -24.48
C ILE A 342 -12.37 -34.52 -25.00
N SER A 343 -11.35 -34.83 -24.21
CA SER A 343 -10.46 -35.96 -24.46
C SER A 343 -11.35 -37.22 -24.45
N ALA A 344 -11.59 -37.74 -25.63
CA ALA A 344 -12.33 -39.00 -25.81
C ALA A 344 -11.55 -40.11 -25.12
N SER A 345 -12.08 -40.59 -24.01
CA SER A 345 -11.67 -41.83 -23.38
C SER A 345 -12.00 -42.95 -24.35
N GLY A 346 -10.99 -43.49 -24.99
CA GLY A 346 -11.12 -44.68 -25.84
C GLY A 346 -11.58 -45.87 -25.03
N LYS A 347 -12.80 -46.37 -25.33
CA LYS A 347 -13.19 -47.75 -25.05
C LYS A 347 -13.15 -48.52 -26.38
N ASN A 348 -12.15 -49.38 -26.49
CA ASN A 348 -12.14 -50.51 -27.43
C ASN A 348 -13.38 -51.35 -27.23
N ILE A 349 -14.18 -51.52 -28.29
CA ILE A 349 -15.05 -52.70 -28.48
C ILE A 349 -14.77 -53.17 -29.91
N LYS A 350 -14.35 -54.42 -30.00
CA LYS A 350 -14.14 -55.21 -31.20
C LYS A 350 -15.48 -55.76 -31.73
N ASP A 351 -15.47 -55.97 -33.04
CA ASP A 351 -16.17 -57.03 -33.84
C ASP A 351 -17.63 -56.89 -34.13
N GLY A 352 -17.90 -57.00 -35.42
CA GLY A 352 -19.21 -57.42 -35.98
C GLY A 352 -19.44 -56.90 -37.41
N ALA A 353 -19.06 -57.72 -38.35
CA ALA A 353 -19.28 -57.56 -39.80
C ALA A 353 -20.77 -57.52 -40.24
N VAL A 354 -20.94 -57.07 -41.46
CA VAL A 354 -21.85 -57.55 -42.50
C VAL A 354 -22.79 -56.50 -43.12
N ASN A 355 -22.46 -56.22 -44.39
CA ASN A 355 -23.32 -56.05 -45.58
C ASN A 355 -24.48 -55.04 -45.70
N GLY A 356 -24.41 -54.33 -46.81
CA GLY A 356 -25.51 -54.31 -47.78
C GLY A 356 -26.13 -52.97 -48.11
N GLY A 357 -25.90 -52.50 -49.38
CA GLY A 357 -26.95 -51.88 -50.21
C GLY A 357 -26.95 -50.34 -50.25
N VAL A 358 -26.32 -49.72 -51.26
CA VAL A 358 -26.89 -49.31 -52.59
C VAL A 358 -27.91 -48.16 -52.54
N ALA A 359 -27.55 -47.14 -53.31
CA ALA A 359 -28.28 -46.18 -54.14
C ALA A 359 -28.77 -44.85 -53.56
N SER A 360 -28.19 -43.84 -54.17
CA SER A 360 -28.76 -42.81 -55.10
C SER A 360 -29.61 -41.73 -54.42
N GLY A 361 -29.26 -40.52 -54.62
CA GLY A 361 -29.50 -39.63 -55.70
C GLY A 361 -29.96 -38.25 -55.28
N GLY A 362 -29.49 -37.27 -55.94
CA GLY A 362 -30.16 -36.02 -56.23
C GLY A 362 -29.88 -34.87 -55.22
N SER A 363 -29.06 -33.92 -55.54
CA SER A 363 -29.17 -32.86 -56.54
C SER A 363 -29.85 -31.59 -56.04
N ASN A 364 -29.10 -30.50 -56.19
CA ASN A 364 -29.50 -29.10 -56.40
C ASN A 364 -30.07 -28.35 -55.16
N GLY A 365 -29.75 -27.18 -54.95
CA GLY A 365 -29.15 -26.07 -55.74
C GLY A 365 -29.26 -24.76 -54.97
N THR A 366 -28.27 -23.92 -55.25
CA THR A 366 -28.39 -22.49 -55.51
C THR A 366 -29.18 -21.60 -54.52
N THR A 367 -28.71 -20.54 -54.06
CA THR A 367 -28.04 -19.30 -54.42
C THR A 367 -28.49 -18.13 -53.53
N VAL A 368 -27.57 -17.20 -53.31
CA VAL A 368 -27.69 -15.72 -53.38
C VAL A 368 -28.25 -14.97 -52.15
N SER A 369 -27.45 -14.18 -51.58
CA SER A 369 -27.02 -12.77 -51.61
C SER A 369 -27.72 -11.89 -50.61
N ALA A 370 -26.85 -11.23 -49.86
CA ALA A 370 -26.75 -9.77 -49.66
C ALA A 370 -28.00 -8.97 -49.21
N VAL A 371 -27.92 -8.36 -48.08
CA VAL A 371 -27.71 -6.92 -47.87
C VAL A 371 -27.17 -6.68 -46.46
#